data_8f801b58043ca956a306cabbb2021864
#
_entry.id   8f801b58043ca956a306cabbb2021864
#
_cell.length_a   1.000
_cell.length_b   1.000
_cell.length_c   1.000
_cell.angle_alpha   90.00
_cell.angle_beta   90.00
_cell.angle_gamma   90.00
#
_symmetry.space_group_name_H-M   'P 1'
#
loop_
_entity.id
_entity.type
_entity.pdbx_description
1 polymer ?
#
loop_
_entity_poly.entity_id
_entity_poly.type
_entity_poly.pdbx_seq_one_letter_code
_entity_poly.pdbx_strand_id
1 'polypeptide(L)'
;MGKKKKPSKALKKKLKEVGNPAIIFSFDGTIMDTEPAIFATYRHMFSKFGKGRWFGTDEEEKVIGQSSVRMLKEFFPKEDPDEMLKEFRMYQSFHLSDLIQPMPGVKDFLKWLRENNYPVGIISSRNRSTIINMLEHTGLAHYIDVIIASSSKDHEYTGTESLYMASDLLKKKCCIYIGHTPTHITNGHLVGAFTIAYNSNPKMLYDIIEAGPDFVTADYKEIKKLLRSEPLWVAYEIMKPQE
;
A
#
# COMPACT_ATOMS: atom_id res chain seq x y z
N MET A 1 14.50 15.19 31.27
CA MET A 1 13.26 15.33 30.46
C MET A 1 13.16 16.76 29.96
N GLY A 2 13.54 17.00 28.69
CA GLY A 2 13.46 18.35 28.10
C GLY A 2 12.03 18.78 27.89
N LYS A 3 11.68 20.00 28.33
CA LYS A 3 10.36 20.61 28.08
C LYS A 3 10.17 20.76 26.56
N LYS A 4 9.23 20.03 25.96
CA LYS A 4 8.83 20.21 24.54
C LYS A 4 8.39 21.65 24.35
N LYS A 5 9.11 22.42 23.51
CA LYS A 5 8.71 23.79 23.13
C LYS A 5 7.37 23.72 22.37
N LYS A 6 6.39 24.52 22.81
CA LYS A 6 5.12 24.65 22.09
C LYS A 6 5.39 25.27 20.70
N PRO A 7 4.71 24.83 19.63
CA PRO A 7 4.88 25.39 18.30
C PRO A 7 4.57 26.89 18.28
N SER A 8 5.36 27.63 17.49
CA SER A 8 5.17 29.08 17.34
C SER A 8 3.81 29.42 16.72
N LYS A 9 3.31 30.63 16.93
CA LYS A 9 2.06 31.10 16.30
C LYS A 9 2.11 31.04 14.77
N ALA A 10 3.27 31.33 14.18
CA ALA A 10 3.50 31.26 12.74
C ALA A 10 3.40 29.82 12.23
N LEU A 11 4.00 28.86 12.94
CA LEU A 11 3.90 27.44 12.62
C LEU A 11 2.46 26.94 12.72
N LYS A 12 1.72 27.32 13.77
CA LYS A 12 0.29 26.97 13.90
C LYS A 12 -0.57 27.54 12.77
N LYS A 13 -0.24 28.75 12.28
CA LYS A 13 -0.94 29.36 11.14
C LYS A 13 -0.66 28.57 9.87
N LYS A 14 0.62 28.26 9.57
CA LYS A 14 1.02 27.46 8.40
C LYS A 14 0.40 26.05 8.42
N LEU A 15 0.30 25.42 9.60
CA LEU A 15 -0.38 24.15 9.80
C LEU A 15 -1.87 24.17 9.43
N LYS A 16 -2.57 25.27 9.80
CA LYS A 16 -3.98 25.45 9.45
C LYS A 16 -4.18 25.67 7.94
N GLU A 17 -3.22 26.33 7.28
CA GLU A 17 -3.26 26.62 5.83
C GLU A 17 -3.00 25.34 5.00
N VAL A 18 -2.09 24.49 5.44
CA VAL A 18 -1.77 23.21 4.76
C VAL A 18 -2.86 22.15 4.99
N GLY A 19 -3.51 22.17 6.18
CA GLY A 19 -4.49 21.17 6.59
C GLY A 19 -3.89 19.79 6.78
N ASN A 20 -4.73 18.76 6.82
CA ASN A 20 -4.26 17.38 6.94
C ASN A 20 -3.63 16.89 5.62
N PRO A 21 -2.54 16.13 5.67
CA PRO A 21 -1.97 15.48 4.49
C PRO A 21 -2.94 14.44 3.92
N ALA A 22 -2.76 14.06 2.66
CA ALA A 22 -3.37 12.85 2.16
C ALA A 22 -2.69 11.63 2.78
N ILE A 23 -3.49 10.64 3.17
CA ILE A 23 -2.98 9.33 3.57
C ILE A 23 -3.19 8.38 2.39
N ILE A 24 -2.10 7.97 1.77
CA ILE A 24 -2.12 7.08 0.62
C ILE A 24 -1.60 5.71 1.09
N PHE A 25 -2.33 4.66 0.75
CA PHE A 25 -1.99 3.28 1.12
C PHE A 25 -1.64 2.46 -0.11
N SER A 26 -0.69 1.54 0.02
CA SER A 26 -0.73 0.34 -0.82
C SER A 26 -1.90 -0.55 -0.38
N PHE A 27 -2.36 -1.43 -1.26
CA PHE A 27 -3.54 -2.26 -0.98
C PHE A 27 -3.16 -3.58 -0.29
N ASP A 28 -2.42 -4.43 -1.01
CA ASP A 28 -1.97 -5.73 -0.52
C ASP A 28 -1.00 -5.56 0.65
N GLY A 29 -1.08 -6.41 1.66
CA GLY A 29 -0.20 -6.38 2.83
C GLY A 29 -0.26 -5.10 3.68
N THR A 30 -1.17 -4.16 3.33
CA THR A 30 -1.33 -2.90 4.05
C THR A 30 -2.80 -2.69 4.45
N ILE A 31 -3.74 -2.58 3.52
CA ILE A 31 -5.18 -2.53 3.84
C ILE A 31 -5.75 -3.94 3.99
N MET A 32 -5.38 -4.83 3.07
CA MET A 32 -5.87 -6.20 3.03
C MET A 32 -4.71 -7.18 3.19
N ASP A 33 -4.90 -8.17 4.03
CA ASP A 33 -4.08 -9.37 4.07
C ASP A 33 -4.49 -10.26 2.88
N THR A 34 -3.68 -10.24 1.85
CA THR A 34 -3.90 -10.98 0.61
C THR A 34 -2.87 -12.08 0.40
N GLU A 35 -1.84 -12.15 1.23
CA GLU A 35 -0.76 -13.15 1.10
C GLU A 35 -1.30 -14.59 1.08
N PRO A 36 -2.21 -15.01 1.99
CA PRO A 36 -2.73 -16.37 1.96
C PRO A 36 -3.42 -16.72 0.64
N ALA A 37 -4.18 -15.78 0.07
CA ALA A 37 -4.86 -15.95 -1.20
C ALA A 37 -3.88 -15.96 -2.38
N ILE A 38 -2.87 -15.11 -2.37
CA ILE A 38 -1.81 -15.05 -3.38
C ILE A 38 -1.05 -16.38 -3.40
N PHE A 39 -0.60 -16.87 -2.25
CA PHE A 39 0.14 -18.13 -2.16
C PHE A 39 -0.69 -19.33 -2.59
N ALA A 40 -1.96 -19.40 -2.17
CA ALA A 40 -2.87 -20.45 -2.61
C ALA A 40 -3.08 -20.43 -4.13
N THR A 41 -3.17 -19.24 -4.74
CA THR A 41 -3.30 -19.07 -6.18
C THR A 41 -2.04 -19.60 -6.90
N TYR A 42 -0.85 -19.21 -6.44
CA TYR A 42 0.40 -19.71 -7.05
C TYR A 42 0.57 -21.21 -6.86
N ARG A 43 0.21 -21.79 -5.71
CA ARG A 43 0.20 -23.26 -5.53
C ARG A 43 -0.70 -23.93 -6.56
N HIS A 44 -1.88 -23.40 -6.85
CA HIS A 44 -2.75 -23.87 -7.92
C HIS A 44 -2.06 -23.76 -9.29
N MET A 45 -1.46 -22.62 -9.62
CA MET A 45 -0.78 -22.40 -10.89
C MET A 45 0.39 -23.37 -11.08
N PHE A 46 1.19 -23.58 -10.06
CA PHE A 46 2.29 -24.57 -10.10
C PHE A 46 1.80 -26.00 -10.21
N SER A 47 0.71 -26.36 -9.53
CA SER A 47 0.08 -27.67 -9.67
C SER A 47 -0.40 -27.92 -11.10
N LYS A 48 -0.98 -26.91 -11.75
CA LYS A 48 -1.57 -27.04 -13.10
C LYS A 48 -0.53 -26.92 -14.23
N PHE A 49 0.40 -26.00 -14.12
CA PHE A 49 1.33 -25.59 -15.18
C PHE A 49 2.80 -25.81 -14.85
N GLY A 50 3.11 -26.17 -13.60
CA GLY A 50 4.49 -26.25 -13.10
C GLY A 50 5.31 -27.44 -13.63
N LYS A 51 4.67 -28.43 -14.27
CA LYS A 51 5.37 -29.61 -14.82
C LYS A 51 6.26 -30.30 -13.79
N GLY A 52 5.74 -30.48 -12.56
CA GLY A 52 6.46 -31.10 -11.45
C GLY A 52 7.27 -30.14 -10.58
N ARG A 53 7.35 -28.85 -10.92
CA ARG A 53 7.92 -27.83 -10.03
C ARG A 53 6.96 -27.53 -8.88
N TRP A 54 7.52 -27.14 -7.75
CA TRP A 54 6.79 -26.82 -6.54
C TRP A 54 6.82 -25.32 -6.24
N PHE A 55 5.76 -24.76 -5.69
CA PHE A 55 5.71 -23.42 -5.14
C PHE A 55 6.04 -23.50 -3.65
N GLY A 56 7.27 -23.19 -3.30
CA GLY A 56 7.81 -23.26 -1.95
C GLY A 56 8.19 -21.90 -1.40
N THR A 57 8.95 -21.88 -0.31
CA THR A 57 9.33 -20.68 0.43
C THR A 57 10.07 -19.66 -0.43
N ASP A 58 10.95 -20.12 -1.32
CA ASP A 58 11.73 -19.22 -2.19
C ASP A 58 10.84 -18.51 -3.22
N GLU A 59 9.82 -19.20 -3.74
CA GLU A 59 8.83 -18.61 -4.64
C GLU A 59 7.86 -17.72 -3.89
N GLU A 60 7.47 -18.07 -2.65
CA GLU A 60 6.64 -17.21 -1.79
C GLU A 60 7.30 -15.87 -1.55
N GLU A 61 8.59 -15.83 -1.23
CA GLU A 61 9.34 -14.59 -1.04
C GLU A 61 9.39 -13.72 -2.31
N LYS A 62 9.55 -14.35 -3.48
CA LYS A 62 9.60 -13.64 -4.77
C LYS A 62 8.29 -12.97 -5.15
N VAL A 63 7.14 -13.51 -4.77
CA VAL A 63 5.84 -12.96 -5.21
C VAL A 63 5.32 -11.83 -4.34
N ILE A 64 5.86 -11.65 -3.14
CA ILE A 64 5.41 -10.60 -2.21
C ILE A 64 5.70 -9.22 -2.82
N GLY A 65 4.65 -8.41 -2.93
CA GLY A 65 4.76 -7.05 -3.47
C GLY A 65 5.05 -6.95 -4.97
N GLN A 66 5.05 -8.08 -5.69
CA GLN A 66 5.30 -8.11 -7.13
C GLN A 66 4.00 -8.18 -7.94
N SER A 67 4.07 -7.67 -9.18
CA SER A 67 2.97 -7.80 -10.14
C SER A 67 2.75 -9.27 -10.53
N SER A 68 1.50 -9.74 -10.45
CA SER A 68 1.15 -11.10 -10.87
C SER A 68 1.51 -11.35 -12.34
N VAL A 69 1.35 -10.34 -13.21
CA VAL A 69 1.71 -10.42 -14.64
C VAL A 69 3.19 -10.72 -14.81
N ARG A 70 4.04 -9.99 -14.08
CA ARG A 70 5.50 -10.18 -14.12
C ARG A 70 5.87 -11.57 -13.62
N MET A 71 5.35 -11.97 -12.46
CA MET A 71 5.72 -13.23 -11.84
C MET A 71 5.22 -14.46 -12.62
N LEU A 72 4.04 -14.37 -13.25
CA LEU A 72 3.55 -15.44 -14.13
C LEU A 72 4.46 -15.61 -15.36
N LYS A 73 4.93 -14.52 -15.98
CA LYS A 73 5.90 -14.60 -17.09
C LYS A 73 7.24 -15.20 -16.65
N GLU A 74 7.70 -14.87 -15.45
CA GLU A 74 8.96 -15.39 -14.90
C GLU A 74 8.85 -16.89 -14.58
N PHE A 75 7.79 -17.31 -13.91
CA PHE A 75 7.61 -18.70 -13.52
C PHE A 75 7.20 -19.61 -14.67
N PHE A 76 6.44 -19.09 -15.63
CA PHE A 76 5.87 -19.89 -16.73
C PHE A 76 6.19 -19.27 -18.11
N PRO A 77 7.48 -19.10 -18.46
CA PRO A 77 7.90 -18.36 -19.66
C PRO A 77 7.49 -19.03 -21.00
N LYS A 78 7.04 -20.27 -20.97
CA LYS A 78 6.61 -21.04 -22.15
C LYS A 78 5.09 -21.08 -22.33
N GLU A 79 4.34 -20.58 -21.35
CA GLU A 79 2.88 -20.57 -21.38
C GLU A 79 2.37 -19.20 -21.89
N ASP A 80 1.15 -19.17 -22.44
CA ASP A 80 0.54 -17.91 -22.89
C ASP A 80 0.25 -16.98 -21.69
N PRO A 81 0.80 -15.76 -21.66
CA PRO A 81 0.66 -14.86 -20.52
C PRO A 81 -0.80 -14.45 -20.22
N ASP A 82 -1.64 -14.37 -21.25
CA ASP A 82 -3.04 -13.95 -21.12
C ASP A 82 -3.89 -15.08 -20.56
N GLU A 83 -3.67 -16.30 -20.99
CA GLU A 83 -4.32 -17.47 -20.43
C GLU A 83 -3.91 -17.69 -18.97
N MET A 84 -2.61 -17.52 -18.67
CA MET A 84 -2.10 -17.62 -17.31
C MET A 84 -2.73 -16.58 -16.39
N LEU A 85 -2.82 -15.33 -16.82
CA LEU A 85 -3.41 -14.26 -16.04
C LEU A 85 -4.93 -14.46 -15.85
N LYS A 86 -5.62 -14.95 -16.86
CA LYS A 86 -7.04 -15.29 -16.80
C LYS A 86 -7.29 -16.39 -15.77
N GLU A 87 -6.53 -17.48 -15.82
CA GLU A 87 -6.63 -18.59 -14.87
C GLU A 87 -6.35 -18.12 -13.44
N PHE A 88 -5.25 -17.36 -13.26
CA PHE A 88 -4.86 -16.80 -11.96
C PHE A 88 -6.00 -15.97 -11.35
N ARG A 89 -6.57 -15.05 -12.12
CA ARG A 89 -7.67 -14.16 -11.66
C ARG A 89 -8.95 -14.95 -11.38
N MET A 90 -9.28 -15.88 -12.26
CA MET A 90 -10.46 -16.73 -12.11
C MET A 90 -10.38 -17.57 -10.84
N TYR A 91 -9.26 -18.26 -10.62
CA TYR A 91 -9.05 -19.07 -9.43
C TYR A 91 -9.15 -18.23 -8.15
N GLN A 92 -8.48 -17.08 -8.12
CA GLN A 92 -8.52 -16.17 -6.97
C GLN A 92 -9.94 -15.67 -6.67
N SER A 93 -10.71 -15.32 -7.70
CA SER A 93 -12.07 -14.79 -7.52
C SER A 93 -13.07 -15.83 -7.02
N PHE A 94 -12.96 -17.07 -7.47
CA PHE A 94 -13.95 -18.12 -7.15
C PHE A 94 -13.63 -18.92 -5.89
N HIS A 95 -12.35 -19.01 -5.50
CA HIS A 95 -11.94 -19.95 -4.47
C HIS A 95 -11.35 -19.31 -3.22
N LEU A 96 -10.98 -18.03 -3.27
CA LEU A 96 -10.10 -17.46 -2.26
C LEU A 96 -10.62 -16.17 -1.61
N SER A 97 -11.87 -15.78 -1.86
CA SER A 97 -12.47 -14.60 -1.23
C SER A 97 -12.41 -14.64 0.30
N ASP A 98 -12.60 -15.81 0.88
CA ASP A 98 -12.61 -16.01 2.34
C ASP A 98 -11.21 -15.93 2.98
N LEU A 99 -10.16 -16.07 2.17
CA LEU A 99 -8.79 -15.92 2.63
C LEU A 99 -8.30 -14.47 2.66
N ILE A 100 -9.08 -13.54 2.10
CA ILE A 100 -8.72 -12.13 2.03
C ILE A 100 -9.44 -11.39 3.15
N GLN A 101 -8.67 -10.89 4.10
CA GLN A 101 -9.19 -10.20 5.27
C GLN A 101 -8.56 -8.80 5.42
N PRO A 102 -9.26 -7.84 6.03
CA PRO A 102 -8.64 -6.57 6.40
C PRO A 102 -7.45 -6.79 7.34
N MET A 103 -6.38 -6.04 7.14
CA MET A 103 -5.25 -6.06 8.06
C MET A 103 -5.70 -5.68 9.49
N PRO A 104 -5.12 -6.28 10.53
CA PRO A 104 -5.50 -6.02 11.91
C PRO A 104 -5.48 -4.53 12.25
N GLY A 105 -6.62 -4.00 12.73
CA GLY A 105 -6.75 -2.60 13.16
C GLY A 105 -6.95 -1.58 12.03
N VAL A 106 -6.88 -1.96 10.75
CA VAL A 106 -7.05 -1.02 9.64
C VAL A 106 -8.43 -0.37 9.61
N LYS A 107 -9.49 -1.11 9.92
CA LYS A 107 -10.85 -0.57 9.93
C LYS A 107 -11.02 0.57 10.92
N ASP A 108 -10.53 0.38 12.15
CA ASP A 108 -10.57 1.41 13.20
C ASP A 108 -9.70 2.62 12.84
N PHE A 109 -8.59 2.38 12.14
CA PHE A 109 -7.72 3.45 11.68
C PHE A 109 -8.36 4.25 10.55
N LEU A 110 -8.93 3.61 9.54
CA LEU A 110 -9.66 4.27 8.44
C LEU A 110 -10.84 5.07 8.96
N LYS A 111 -11.63 4.51 9.90
CA LYS A 111 -12.71 5.23 10.57
C LYS A 111 -12.19 6.49 11.25
N TRP A 112 -11.10 6.38 12.01
CA TRP A 112 -10.49 7.53 12.68
C TRP A 112 -9.98 8.59 11.69
N LEU A 113 -9.37 8.19 10.56
CA LEU A 113 -8.94 9.10 9.50
C LEU A 113 -10.15 9.89 8.97
N ARG A 114 -11.26 9.23 8.68
CA ARG A 114 -12.50 9.85 8.21
C ARG A 114 -13.07 10.84 9.22
N GLU A 115 -13.16 10.46 10.50
CA GLU A 115 -13.63 11.32 11.59
C GLU A 115 -12.76 12.56 11.81
N ASN A 116 -11.48 12.50 11.42
CA ASN A 116 -10.54 13.62 11.54
C ASN A 116 -10.24 14.31 10.20
N ASN A 117 -11.05 14.05 9.15
CA ASN A 117 -10.96 14.70 7.84
C ASN A 117 -9.60 14.53 7.14
N TYR A 118 -8.99 13.35 7.25
CA TYR A 118 -7.85 12.98 6.42
C TYR A 118 -8.35 12.43 5.09
N PRO A 119 -7.94 13.00 3.94
CA PRO A 119 -8.22 12.38 2.65
C PRO A 119 -7.46 11.06 2.50
N VAL A 120 -8.14 10.02 2.00
CA VAL A 120 -7.60 8.67 1.91
C VAL A 120 -7.56 8.18 0.48
N GLY A 121 -6.39 7.75 0.01
CA GLY A 121 -6.18 7.14 -1.29
C GLY A 121 -5.61 5.72 -1.20
N ILE A 122 -5.85 4.93 -2.24
CA ILE A 122 -5.25 3.60 -2.44
C ILE A 122 -4.52 3.59 -3.77
N ILE A 123 -3.34 2.97 -3.78
CA ILE A 123 -2.58 2.64 -4.98
C ILE A 123 -2.37 1.13 -5.01
N SER A 124 -2.65 0.49 -6.16
CA SER A 124 -2.44 -0.95 -6.32
C SER A 124 -2.27 -1.34 -7.79
N SER A 125 -1.44 -2.36 -8.04
CA SER A 125 -1.35 -3.03 -9.34
C SER A 125 -2.54 -3.96 -9.64
N ARG A 126 -3.45 -4.16 -8.68
CA ARG A 126 -4.68 -4.93 -8.89
C ARG A 126 -5.64 -4.20 -9.82
N ASN A 127 -6.52 -4.98 -10.46
CA ASN A 127 -7.64 -4.42 -11.21
C ASN A 127 -8.58 -3.65 -10.26
N ARG A 128 -9.06 -2.48 -10.71
CA ARG A 128 -9.92 -1.58 -9.93
C ARG A 128 -11.20 -2.26 -9.42
N SER A 129 -11.87 -3.07 -10.26
CA SER A 129 -13.09 -3.77 -9.85
C SER A 129 -12.82 -4.77 -8.72
N THR A 130 -11.68 -5.45 -8.75
CA THR A 130 -11.29 -6.38 -7.69
C THR A 130 -11.08 -5.64 -6.35
N ILE A 131 -10.43 -4.48 -6.37
CA ILE A 131 -10.23 -3.66 -5.16
C ILE A 131 -11.58 -3.20 -4.60
N ILE A 132 -12.46 -2.68 -5.46
CA ILE A 132 -13.79 -2.21 -5.05
C ILE A 132 -14.58 -3.34 -4.41
N ASN A 133 -14.65 -4.51 -5.05
CA ASN A 133 -15.38 -5.67 -4.53
C ASN A 133 -14.86 -6.11 -3.15
N MET A 134 -13.53 -6.14 -2.95
CA MET A 134 -12.93 -6.48 -1.66
C MET A 134 -13.26 -5.44 -0.58
N LEU A 135 -13.19 -4.16 -0.92
CA LEU A 135 -13.52 -3.07 0.00
C LEU A 135 -15.02 -3.06 0.38
N GLU A 136 -15.92 -3.34 -0.57
CA GLU A 136 -17.36 -3.44 -0.32
C GLU A 136 -17.68 -4.64 0.57
N HIS A 137 -17.13 -5.81 0.23
CA HIS A 137 -17.33 -7.03 1.01
C HIS A 137 -16.89 -6.89 2.48
N THR A 138 -15.80 -6.15 2.72
CA THR A 138 -15.25 -5.91 4.06
C THR A 138 -15.82 -4.66 4.75
N GLY A 139 -16.70 -3.91 4.06
CA GLY A 139 -17.29 -2.68 4.58
C GLY A 139 -16.29 -1.53 4.73
N LEU A 140 -15.23 -1.50 3.93
CA LEU A 140 -14.18 -0.45 3.97
C LEU A 140 -14.34 0.61 2.87
N ALA A 141 -15.15 0.36 1.83
CA ALA A 141 -15.25 1.21 0.65
C ALA A 141 -15.57 2.69 0.96
N HIS A 142 -16.45 2.93 1.93
CA HIS A 142 -16.89 4.28 2.29
C HIS A 142 -15.83 5.14 3.01
N TYR A 143 -14.67 4.55 3.38
CA TYR A 143 -13.54 5.29 3.96
C TYR A 143 -12.54 5.78 2.91
N ILE A 144 -12.66 5.34 1.66
CA ILE A 144 -11.68 5.58 0.60
C ILE A 144 -12.20 6.66 -0.35
N ASP A 145 -11.40 7.71 -0.59
CA ASP A 145 -11.78 8.82 -1.47
C ASP A 145 -11.29 8.60 -2.91
N VAL A 146 -10.10 7.98 -3.08
CA VAL A 146 -9.47 7.78 -4.39
C VAL A 146 -8.85 6.37 -4.47
N ILE A 147 -9.01 5.72 -5.62
CA ILE A 147 -8.34 4.46 -5.94
C ILE A 147 -7.60 4.63 -7.26
N ILE A 148 -6.28 4.51 -7.22
CA ILE A 148 -5.42 4.38 -8.40
C ILE A 148 -5.07 2.89 -8.55
N ALA A 149 -5.54 2.30 -9.62
CA ALA A 149 -5.42 0.86 -9.85
C ALA A 149 -5.00 0.60 -11.28
N SER A 150 -4.42 -0.57 -11.56
CA SER A 150 -4.14 -0.98 -12.92
C SER A 150 -5.44 -0.97 -13.75
N SER A 151 -5.45 -0.26 -14.87
CA SER A 151 -6.67 -0.06 -15.68
C SER A 151 -6.74 -1.00 -16.88
N SER A 152 -5.60 -1.54 -17.34
CA SER A 152 -5.54 -2.43 -18.51
C SER A 152 -4.23 -3.21 -18.55
N LYS A 153 -4.12 -4.15 -19.55
CA LYS A 153 -2.91 -4.94 -19.80
C LYS A 153 -1.68 -4.09 -20.15
N ASP A 154 -1.89 -2.87 -20.66
CA ASP A 154 -0.86 -2.04 -21.26
C ASP A 154 -0.40 -0.87 -20.37
N HIS A 155 -1.09 -0.59 -19.26
CA HIS A 155 -0.75 0.49 -18.33
C HIS A 155 -0.73 -0.03 -16.89
N GLU A 156 0.41 -0.55 -16.48
CA GLU A 156 0.76 -0.59 -15.06
C GLU A 156 1.20 0.83 -14.68
N TYR A 157 0.32 1.56 -14.01
CA TYR A 157 0.75 2.80 -13.34
C TYR A 157 1.83 2.45 -12.34
N THR A 158 3.04 2.84 -12.64
CA THR A 158 4.20 2.54 -11.81
C THR A 158 4.34 3.59 -10.69
N GLY A 159 4.55 3.08 -9.54
CA GLY A 159 4.92 3.69 -8.28
C GLY A 159 4.77 5.21 -8.13
N THR A 160 5.68 6.00 -8.64
CA THR A 160 5.71 7.47 -8.48
C THR A 160 4.57 8.19 -9.20
N GLU A 161 4.25 7.78 -10.43
CA GLU A 161 3.15 8.37 -11.22
C GLU A 161 1.82 8.21 -10.51
N SER A 162 1.55 7.03 -9.96
CA SER A 162 0.34 6.75 -9.18
C SER A 162 0.23 7.62 -7.93
N LEU A 163 1.37 7.92 -7.28
CA LEU A 163 1.40 8.80 -6.10
C LEU A 163 1.08 10.25 -6.46
N TYR A 164 1.63 10.76 -7.57
CA TYR A 164 1.27 12.08 -8.07
C TYR A 164 -0.21 12.17 -8.43
N MET A 165 -0.74 11.19 -9.19
CA MET A 165 -2.15 11.14 -9.55
C MET A 165 -3.07 11.10 -8.32
N ALA A 166 -2.74 10.29 -7.32
CA ALA A 166 -3.53 10.22 -6.08
C ALA A 166 -3.51 11.55 -5.33
N SER A 167 -2.35 12.19 -5.22
CA SER A 167 -2.18 13.49 -4.56
C SER A 167 -2.98 14.58 -5.26
N ASP A 168 -2.96 14.62 -6.58
CA ASP A 168 -3.71 15.59 -7.39
C ASP A 168 -5.22 15.40 -7.25
N LEU A 169 -5.71 14.17 -7.32
CA LEU A 169 -7.13 13.87 -7.15
C LEU A 169 -7.62 14.18 -5.73
N LEU A 170 -6.78 13.96 -4.71
CA LEU A 170 -7.06 14.31 -3.32
C LEU A 170 -6.83 15.81 -3.05
N LYS A 171 -6.34 16.57 -4.02
CA LYS A 171 -6.03 18.01 -3.92
C LYS A 171 -5.10 18.34 -2.75
N LYS A 172 -4.08 17.51 -2.57
CA LYS A 172 -3.07 17.63 -1.51
C LYS A 172 -1.66 17.62 -2.09
N LYS A 173 -0.88 18.65 -1.72
CA LYS A 173 0.56 18.71 -2.07
C LYS A 173 1.42 17.84 -1.17
N CYS A 174 0.94 17.55 0.03
CA CYS A 174 1.62 16.72 1.03
C CYS A 174 0.89 15.40 1.19
N CYS A 175 1.61 14.31 1.17
CA CYS A 175 1.07 13.01 1.45
C CYS A 175 1.96 12.18 2.38
N ILE A 176 1.30 11.29 3.11
CA ILE A 176 1.94 10.21 3.85
C ILE A 176 1.64 8.93 3.07
N TYR A 177 2.67 8.23 2.66
CA TYR A 177 2.51 6.96 1.96
C TYR A 177 2.80 5.79 2.88
N ILE A 178 1.79 4.93 3.06
CA ILE A 178 1.87 3.73 3.90
C ILE A 178 1.94 2.52 2.99
N GLY A 179 3.05 1.78 3.07
CA GLY A 179 3.28 0.60 2.25
C GLY A 179 4.06 -0.47 3.00
N HIS A 180 4.14 -1.68 2.43
CA HIS A 180 4.71 -2.85 3.09
C HIS A 180 5.95 -3.43 2.37
N THR A 181 6.44 -2.76 1.31
CA THR A 181 7.62 -3.22 0.55
C THR A 181 8.66 -2.14 0.42
N PRO A 182 9.95 -2.49 0.19
CA PRO A 182 11.02 -1.53 -0.09
C PRO A 182 10.69 -0.60 -1.26
N THR A 183 10.07 -1.14 -2.32
CA THR A 183 9.65 -0.36 -3.50
C THR A 183 8.63 0.73 -3.14
N HIS A 184 7.70 0.46 -2.23
CA HIS A 184 6.76 1.47 -1.75
C HIS A 184 7.47 2.63 -1.06
N ILE A 185 8.47 2.32 -0.23
CA ILE A 185 9.25 3.33 0.49
C ILE A 185 10.06 4.18 -0.50
N THR A 186 10.78 3.54 -1.41
CA THR A 186 11.57 4.23 -2.44
C THR A 186 10.70 5.15 -3.30
N ASN A 187 9.54 4.66 -3.77
CA ASN A 187 8.61 5.46 -4.57
C ASN A 187 8.03 6.64 -3.78
N GLY A 188 7.73 6.44 -2.49
CA GLY A 188 7.28 7.51 -1.62
C GLY A 188 8.32 8.63 -1.48
N HIS A 189 9.59 8.27 -1.28
CA HIS A 189 10.69 9.23 -1.20
C HIS A 189 10.89 10.01 -2.50
N LEU A 190 10.80 9.33 -3.65
CA LEU A 190 10.95 9.98 -4.97
C LEU A 190 9.92 11.08 -5.24
N VAL A 191 8.73 10.97 -4.65
CA VAL A 191 7.69 12.02 -4.75
C VAL A 191 7.69 12.96 -3.53
N GLY A 192 8.62 12.77 -2.61
CA GLY A 192 8.73 13.55 -1.39
C GLY A 192 7.59 13.31 -0.40
N ALA A 193 7.01 12.14 -0.36
CA ALA A 193 6.06 11.74 0.68
C ALA A 193 6.79 11.40 2.00
N PHE A 194 6.10 11.59 3.13
CA PHE A 194 6.50 10.96 4.37
C PHE A 194 6.15 9.47 4.30
N THR A 195 7.11 8.59 4.47
CA THR A 195 6.93 7.16 4.25
C THR A 195 6.78 6.38 5.54
N ILE A 196 5.74 5.55 5.60
CA ILE A 196 5.51 4.62 6.70
C ILE A 196 5.57 3.21 6.17
N ALA A 197 6.52 2.43 6.66
CA ALA A 197 6.55 1.00 6.42
C ALA A 197 5.63 0.30 7.41
N TYR A 198 4.50 -0.24 6.89
CA TYR A 198 3.66 -1.15 7.65
C TYR A 198 4.19 -2.57 7.43
N ASN A 199 4.96 -3.08 8.39
CA ASN A 199 5.61 -4.37 8.24
C ASN A 199 5.02 -5.42 9.17
N SER A 200 4.17 -6.28 8.63
CA SER A 200 3.66 -7.47 9.31
C SER A 200 4.50 -8.73 9.05
N ASN A 201 5.43 -8.67 8.09
CA ASN A 201 6.28 -9.80 7.72
C ASN A 201 7.74 -9.57 8.17
N PRO A 202 8.23 -10.27 9.21
CA PRO A 202 9.58 -10.11 9.72
C PRO A 202 10.69 -10.38 8.70
N LYS A 203 10.44 -11.22 7.69
CA LYS A 203 11.43 -11.57 6.65
C LYS A 203 11.81 -10.39 5.78
N MET A 204 10.89 -9.44 5.58
CA MET A 204 11.13 -8.25 4.77
C MET A 204 11.70 -7.07 5.56
N LEU A 205 11.84 -7.21 6.89
CA LEU A 205 12.18 -6.08 7.76
C LEU A 205 13.54 -5.47 7.41
N TYR A 206 14.53 -6.30 7.08
CA TYR A 206 15.88 -5.82 6.73
C TYR A 206 15.83 -4.95 5.47
N ASP A 207 15.25 -5.44 4.38
CA ASP A 207 15.17 -4.73 3.10
C ASP A 207 14.33 -3.44 3.21
N ILE A 208 13.29 -3.48 4.05
CA ILE A 208 12.49 -2.29 4.35
C ILE A 208 13.30 -1.24 5.09
N ILE A 209 14.11 -1.64 6.09
CA ILE A 209 14.98 -0.70 6.83
C ILE A 209 16.04 -0.13 5.90
N GLU A 210 16.62 -0.91 5.00
CA GLU A 210 17.57 -0.41 4.00
C GLU A 210 16.96 0.63 3.05
N ALA A 211 15.67 0.51 2.73
CA ALA A 211 14.96 1.52 1.95
C ALA A 211 14.75 2.85 2.70
N GLY A 212 15.04 2.89 4.00
CA GLY A 212 15.09 4.09 4.83
C GLY A 212 13.75 4.75 5.12
N PRO A 213 12.66 4.02 5.49
CA PRO A 213 11.37 4.64 5.78
C PRO A 213 11.47 5.63 6.94
N ASP A 214 10.65 6.69 6.91
CA ASP A 214 10.60 7.68 8.00
C ASP A 214 10.00 7.11 9.29
N PHE A 215 9.17 6.06 9.17
CA PHE A 215 8.61 5.33 10.30
C PHE A 215 8.36 3.86 9.95
N VAL A 216 8.58 2.95 10.90
CA VAL A 216 8.32 1.50 10.73
C VAL A 216 7.42 1.02 11.87
N THR A 217 6.37 0.30 11.54
CA THR A 217 5.47 -0.32 12.53
C THR A 217 4.68 -1.48 11.93
N ALA A 218 4.13 -2.33 12.79
CA ALA A 218 3.13 -3.35 12.45
C ALA A 218 1.76 -3.05 13.08
N ASP A 219 1.56 -1.88 13.68
CA ASP A 219 0.33 -1.52 14.40
C ASP A 219 -0.21 -0.15 13.98
N TYR A 220 -1.42 -0.13 13.46
CA TYR A 220 -2.13 1.10 13.11
C TYR A 220 -2.38 2.06 14.28
N LYS A 221 -2.36 1.56 15.53
CA LYS A 221 -2.46 2.41 16.72
C LYS A 221 -1.23 3.30 16.87
N GLU A 222 -0.06 2.81 16.48
CA GLU A 222 1.17 3.60 16.49
C GLU A 222 1.15 4.68 15.41
N ILE A 223 0.67 4.36 14.20
CA ILE A 223 0.46 5.37 13.15
C ILE A 223 -0.52 6.45 13.63
N LYS A 224 -1.63 6.06 14.22
CA LYS A 224 -2.59 6.99 14.83
C LYS A 224 -1.96 7.87 15.90
N LYS A 225 -1.09 7.32 16.75
CA LYS A 225 -0.35 8.06 17.76
C LYS A 225 0.64 9.05 17.13
N LEU A 226 1.33 8.62 16.08
CA LEU A 226 2.23 9.47 15.28
C LEU A 226 1.47 10.67 14.70
N LEU A 227 0.32 10.46 14.07
CA LEU A 227 -0.50 11.52 13.46
C LEU A 227 -1.12 12.48 14.50
N ARG A 228 -1.33 12.01 15.72
CA ARG A 228 -1.83 12.83 16.86
C ARG A 228 -0.74 13.60 17.60
N SER A 229 0.48 13.09 17.63
CA SER A 229 1.62 13.82 18.19
C SER A 229 1.93 14.99 17.26
N GLU A 230 2.64 16.01 17.73
CA GLU A 230 3.08 17.14 16.86
C GLU A 230 3.75 16.53 15.62
N PRO A 231 3.18 16.84 14.42
CA PRO A 231 3.38 15.97 13.30
C PRO A 231 4.81 16.06 12.80
N LEU A 232 5.53 14.95 12.82
CA LEU A 232 6.83 14.80 12.15
C LEU A 232 6.75 15.16 10.66
N TRP A 233 5.59 14.90 10.01
CA TRP A 233 5.31 15.28 8.63
C TRP A 233 5.30 16.79 8.42
N VAL A 234 4.98 17.59 9.44
CA VAL A 234 5.06 19.06 9.38
C VAL A 234 6.49 19.55 9.39
N ALA A 235 7.34 18.93 10.22
CA ALA A 235 8.77 19.21 10.20
C ALA A 235 9.34 18.87 8.80
N TYR A 236 8.90 17.77 8.23
CA TYR A 236 9.27 17.33 6.89
C TYR A 236 8.86 18.34 5.81
N GLU A 237 7.62 18.83 5.80
CA GLU A 237 7.16 19.89 4.87
C GLU A 237 7.87 21.24 5.03
N ILE A 238 8.29 21.56 6.25
CA ILE A 238 9.02 22.83 6.52
C ILE A 238 10.49 22.71 6.09
N MET A 239 11.06 21.50 6.12
CA MET A 239 12.46 21.22 5.80
C MET A 239 12.70 20.93 4.32
N LYS A 240 11.64 20.67 3.51
CA LYS A 240 11.80 20.54 2.06
C LYS A 240 12.38 21.84 1.49
N PRO A 241 13.40 21.76 0.60
CA PRO A 241 13.81 22.91 -0.18
C PRO A 241 12.58 23.48 -0.90
N GLN A 242 12.34 24.77 -0.77
CA GLN A 242 11.32 25.44 -1.59
C GLN A 242 11.91 25.54 -2.99
N GLU A 243 11.39 24.76 -3.93
CA GLU A 243 11.64 24.93 -5.37
C GLU A 243 11.03 26.25 -5.85
#